data_a7150787b1e87673d9f1fca6bb253d84
#
_entry.id   a7150787b1e87673d9f1fca6bb253d84
#
_cell.length_a   1.000
_cell.length_b   1.000
_cell.length_c   1.000
_cell.angle_alpha   90.00
_cell.angle_beta   90.00
_cell.angle_gamma   90.00
#
_symmetry.space_group_name_H-M   'P 1'
#
loop_
_entity.id
_entity.type
_entity.pdbx_description
1 polymer ?
#
loop_
_entity_poly.entity_id
_entity_poly.type
_entity_poly.pdbx_seq_one_letter_code
_entity_poly.pdbx_strand_id
1 'polypeptide(L)'
;RSRKQTLVEYGFRMPSALDNRPLTFEEFEHRMNQMVYVSATPGPYELTKSAGVVVEQIIRPTGLIDPPVEIRPVKGQIDDLLHEIRDRVSRGERVLVTTLTKRMAEDLAEYYSEVGVKCRYMHSEIETLERVKILRDLRKGEFDVLIGINLLREGLDLPEVSLVAILDADQ
;
A
#
# COMPACT_ATOMS: atom_id res chain seq x y z
N ARG A 1 15.64 13.43 -11.89
CA ARG A 1 16.58 14.43 -12.43
C ARG A 1 17.45 13.84 -13.55
N SER A 2 18.10 12.71 -13.36
CA SER A 2 18.96 12.05 -14.37
C SER A 2 18.29 11.83 -15.73
N ARG A 3 17.06 11.27 -15.75
CA ARG A 3 16.33 11.03 -17.01
C ARG A 3 16.08 12.33 -17.83
N LYS A 4 15.79 13.45 -17.18
CA LYS A 4 15.61 14.73 -17.87
C LYS A 4 16.93 15.27 -18.42
N GLN A 5 18.02 15.13 -17.66
CA GLN A 5 19.36 15.51 -18.11
C GLN A 5 19.77 14.73 -19.37
N THR A 6 19.63 13.41 -19.34
CA THR A 6 19.90 12.56 -20.51
C THR A 6 19.08 12.99 -21.73
N LEU A 7 17.79 13.29 -21.59
CA LEU A 7 16.95 13.74 -22.69
C LEU A 7 17.36 15.12 -23.24
N VAL A 8 17.91 16.00 -22.41
CA VAL A 8 18.45 17.30 -22.86
C VAL A 8 19.79 17.10 -23.57
N GLU A 9 20.68 16.28 -23.01
CA GLU A 9 21.99 15.95 -23.61
C GLU A 9 21.87 15.34 -25.01
N TYR A 10 20.87 14.49 -25.24
CA TYR A 10 20.59 13.88 -26.54
C TYR A 10 19.65 14.72 -27.43
N GLY A 11 19.33 15.95 -27.06
CA GLY A 11 18.53 16.86 -27.87
C GLY A 11 17.04 16.55 -27.97
N PHE A 12 16.53 15.59 -27.20
CA PHE A 12 15.10 15.26 -27.16
C PHE A 12 14.26 16.23 -26.33
N ARG A 13 14.91 17.08 -25.52
CA ARG A 13 14.26 18.14 -24.74
C ARG A 13 15.13 19.40 -24.71
N MET A 14 14.47 20.55 -24.65
CA MET A 14 15.11 21.84 -24.46
C MET A 14 15.80 21.93 -23.09
N PRO A 15 16.92 22.66 -22.95
CA PRO A 15 17.57 22.92 -21.67
C PRO A 15 16.65 23.47 -20.59
N SER A 16 15.68 24.31 -20.97
CA SER A 16 14.63 24.84 -20.09
C SER A 16 13.74 23.77 -19.45
N ALA A 17 13.74 22.54 -19.96
CA ALA A 17 13.02 21.44 -19.30
C ALA A 17 13.61 21.05 -17.93
N LEU A 18 14.83 21.49 -17.62
CA LEU A 18 15.48 21.31 -16.33
C LEU A 18 14.93 22.29 -15.27
N ASP A 19 14.44 23.44 -15.73
CA ASP A 19 14.03 24.58 -14.89
C ASP A 19 12.55 24.58 -14.53
N ASN A 20 11.81 23.52 -14.86
CA ASN A 20 10.36 23.47 -14.66
C ASN A 20 9.96 23.14 -13.20
N ARG A 21 10.79 23.55 -12.23
CA ARG A 21 10.50 23.46 -10.80
C ARG A 21 10.76 24.83 -10.17
N PRO A 22 9.87 25.25 -9.24
CA PRO A 22 9.99 26.56 -8.61
C PRO A 22 11.28 26.74 -7.80
N LEU A 23 11.83 25.64 -7.22
CA LEU A 23 13.04 25.65 -6.41
C LEU A 23 13.87 24.37 -6.62
N THR A 24 15.17 24.46 -6.51
CA THR A 24 16.03 23.31 -6.23
C THR A 24 15.89 22.91 -4.75
N PHE A 25 16.37 21.71 -4.38
CA PHE A 25 16.31 21.28 -2.99
C PHE A 25 17.17 22.17 -2.07
N GLU A 26 18.32 22.59 -2.53
CA GLU A 26 19.21 23.51 -1.80
C GLU A 26 18.56 24.88 -1.57
N GLU A 27 17.92 25.46 -2.59
CA GLU A 27 17.19 26.72 -2.45
C GLU A 27 16.00 26.60 -1.50
N PHE A 28 15.32 25.44 -1.51
CA PHE A 28 14.29 25.13 -0.55
C PHE A 28 14.84 25.10 0.87
N GLU A 29 15.93 24.38 1.12
CA GLU A 29 16.57 24.33 2.43
C GLU A 29 17.00 25.71 2.93
N HIS A 30 17.60 26.55 2.08
CA HIS A 30 18.01 27.91 2.44
C HIS A 30 16.86 28.84 2.84
N ARG A 31 15.65 28.56 2.38
CA ARG A 31 14.44 29.34 2.72
C ARG A 31 13.77 28.89 4.01
N MET A 32 14.18 27.75 4.55
CA MET A 32 13.58 27.16 5.74
C MET A 32 14.29 27.67 6.98
N ASN A 33 13.58 28.41 7.84
CA ASN A 33 14.08 28.84 9.13
C ASN A 33 13.89 27.77 10.20
N GLN A 34 12.66 27.20 10.28
CA GLN A 34 12.29 26.16 11.23
C GLN A 34 11.43 25.12 10.52
N MET A 35 11.61 23.85 10.85
CA MET A 35 10.85 22.75 10.29
C MET A 35 10.51 21.72 11.34
N VAL A 36 9.28 21.24 11.31
CA VAL A 36 8.83 20.09 12.08
C VAL A 36 8.59 18.94 11.10
N TYR A 37 9.31 17.84 11.31
CA TYR A 37 9.13 16.62 10.54
C TYR A 37 8.14 15.72 11.26
N VAL A 38 7.13 15.22 10.54
CA VAL A 38 6.15 14.29 11.07
C VAL A 38 6.17 13.03 10.21
N SER A 39 6.52 11.90 10.81
CA SER A 39 6.61 10.61 10.12
C SER A 39 6.45 9.47 11.12
N ALA A 40 5.80 8.39 10.70
CA ALA A 40 5.80 7.13 11.45
C ALA A 40 7.16 6.39 11.32
N THR A 41 7.90 6.66 10.26
CA THR A 41 9.19 6.02 9.92
C THR A 41 10.17 7.09 9.45
N PRO A 42 10.75 7.88 10.36
CA PRO A 42 11.69 8.95 9.99
C PRO A 42 12.90 8.39 9.24
N GLY A 43 13.24 9.03 8.13
CA GLY A 43 14.38 8.65 7.29
C GLY A 43 15.72 9.29 7.75
N PRO A 44 16.82 8.91 7.11
CA PRO A 44 18.15 9.46 7.46
C PRO A 44 18.25 10.98 7.35
N TYR A 45 17.49 11.58 6.42
CA TYR A 45 17.48 13.04 6.22
C TYR A 45 16.90 13.76 7.44
N GLU A 46 15.69 13.36 7.88
CA GLU A 46 15.01 13.93 9.03
C GLU A 46 15.81 13.76 10.31
N LEU A 47 16.36 12.56 10.53
CA LEU A 47 17.21 12.26 11.68
C LEU A 47 18.49 13.12 11.70
N THR A 48 19.11 13.34 10.54
CA THR A 48 20.30 14.21 10.44
C THR A 48 19.95 15.66 10.73
N LYS A 49 18.84 16.17 10.17
CA LYS A 49 18.42 17.57 10.36
C LYS A 49 17.92 17.87 11.77
N SER A 50 17.34 16.89 12.46
CA SER A 50 16.93 17.01 13.86
C SER A 50 18.04 16.69 14.87
N ALA A 51 19.28 16.44 14.41
CA ALA A 51 20.38 15.98 15.25
C ALA A 51 20.05 14.75 16.10
N GLY A 52 19.20 13.85 15.57
CA GLY A 52 18.73 12.64 16.26
C GLY A 52 17.66 12.90 17.34
N VAL A 53 17.22 14.14 17.51
CA VAL A 53 16.14 14.44 18.47
C VAL A 53 14.80 14.01 17.84
N VAL A 54 14.14 13.05 18.50
CA VAL A 54 12.82 12.52 18.10
C VAL A 54 11.88 12.64 19.28
N VAL A 55 10.69 13.20 19.05
CA VAL A 55 9.60 13.18 20.00
C VAL A 55 8.67 12.03 19.61
N GLU A 56 8.68 10.98 20.42
CA GLU A 56 7.87 9.78 20.17
C GLU A 56 6.46 9.97 20.71
N GLN A 57 5.48 9.66 19.87
CA GLN A 57 4.07 9.56 20.29
C GLN A 57 3.61 8.11 20.10
N ILE A 58 3.79 7.31 21.14
CA ILE A 58 3.54 5.86 21.12
C ILE A 58 2.13 5.54 21.63
N ILE A 59 1.50 6.47 22.35
CA ILE A 59 0.21 6.25 22.99
C ILE A 59 -0.90 6.19 21.95
N ARG A 60 -1.64 5.07 21.93
CA ARG A 60 -2.89 4.89 21.18
C ARG A 60 -4.09 5.07 22.15
N PRO A 61 -4.70 6.26 22.23
CA PRO A 61 -5.80 6.51 23.16
C PRO A 61 -7.07 5.70 22.86
N THR A 62 -7.17 5.14 21.65
CA THR A 62 -8.31 4.31 21.22
C THR A 62 -8.33 2.91 21.84
N GLY A 63 -7.26 2.47 22.51
CA GLY A 63 -7.13 1.12 23.03
C GLY A 63 -6.98 0.02 21.98
N LEU A 64 -6.91 0.37 20.68
CA LEU A 64 -6.66 -0.58 19.60
C LEU A 64 -5.20 -1.03 19.63
N ILE A 65 -4.99 -2.33 19.81
CA ILE A 65 -3.68 -2.97 19.73
C ILE A 65 -3.35 -3.33 18.28
N ASP A 66 -2.06 -3.60 18.01
CA ASP A 66 -1.66 -4.14 16.71
C ASP A 66 -2.31 -5.51 16.48
N PRO A 67 -2.70 -5.83 15.24
CA PRO A 67 -3.27 -7.13 14.93
C PRO A 67 -2.25 -8.25 15.19
N PRO A 68 -2.68 -9.43 15.66
CA PRO A 68 -1.80 -10.57 15.76
C PRO A 68 -1.30 -10.98 14.38
N VAL A 69 0.00 -11.28 14.27
CA VAL A 69 0.62 -11.75 13.04
C VAL A 69 0.92 -13.24 13.19
N GLU A 70 0.42 -14.03 12.23
CA GLU A 70 0.67 -15.46 12.13
C GLU A 70 1.48 -15.76 10.86
N ILE A 71 2.56 -16.52 10.99
CA ILE A 71 3.38 -16.95 9.86
C ILE A 71 3.06 -18.41 9.56
N ARG A 72 2.65 -18.68 8.33
CA ARG A 72 2.26 -20.00 7.86
C ARG A 72 3.17 -20.47 6.72
N PRO A 73 3.31 -21.81 6.51
CA PRO A 73 4.11 -22.35 5.42
C PRO A 73 3.60 -21.92 4.03
N VAL A 74 4.51 -21.63 3.11
CA VAL A 74 4.17 -21.28 1.71
C VAL A 74 3.51 -22.45 1.00
N LYS A 75 3.91 -23.68 1.29
CA LYS A 75 3.32 -24.88 0.68
C LYS A 75 1.86 -25.04 1.12
N GLY A 76 0.94 -25.01 0.17
CA GLY A 76 -0.51 -25.11 0.42
C GLY A 76 -1.17 -23.79 0.86
N GLN A 77 -0.46 -22.67 0.77
CA GLN A 77 -0.94 -21.35 1.22
C GLN A 77 -2.28 -20.94 0.55
N ILE A 78 -2.52 -21.35 -0.70
CA ILE A 78 -3.74 -20.98 -1.45
C ILE A 78 -4.98 -21.66 -0.87
N ASP A 79 -4.87 -22.95 -0.56
CA ASP A 79 -5.98 -23.73 0.02
C ASP A 79 -6.22 -23.35 1.48
N ASP A 80 -5.15 -23.11 2.24
CA ASP A 80 -5.21 -22.63 3.61
C ASP A 80 -5.90 -21.26 3.67
N LEU A 81 -5.50 -20.34 2.81
CA LEU A 81 -6.14 -19.02 2.69
C LEU A 81 -7.61 -19.13 2.27
N LEU A 82 -7.96 -20.04 1.36
CA LEU A 82 -9.35 -20.26 0.98
C LEU A 82 -10.22 -20.69 2.18
N HIS A 83 -9.67 -21.52 3.06
CA HIS A 83 -10.34 -21.91 4.30
C HIS A 83 -10.59 -20.70 5.21
N GLU A 84 -9.57 -19.89 5.45
CA GLU A 84 -9.66 -18.66 6.25
C GLU A 84 -10.66 -17.65 5.63
N ILE A 85 -10.64 -17.48 4.32
CA ILE A 85 -11.61 -16.62 3.60
C ILE A 85 -13.04 -17.08 3.88
N ARG A 86 -13.32 -18.38 3.72
CA ARG A 86 -14.67 -18.92 3.95
C ARG A 86 -15.14 -18.73 5.38
N ASP A 87 -14.26 -18.91 6.34
CA ASP A 87 -14.55 -18.67 7.74
C ASP A 87 -14.90 -17.19 8.00
N ARG A 88 -14.11 -16.23 7.49
CA ARG A 88 -14.36 -14.79 7.63
C ARG A 88 -15.65 -14.35 6.94
N VAL A 89 -15.85 -14.80 5.71
CA VAL A 89 -17.05 -14.49 4.92
C VAL A 89 -18.32 -15.03 5.59
N SER A 90 -18.26 -16.21 6.21
CA SER A 90 -19.39 -16.76 6.95
C SER A 90 -19.82 -15.89 8.14
N ARG A 91 -18.91 -15.09 8.67
CA ARG A 91 -19.16 -14.11 9.75
C ARG A 91 -19.54 -12.73 9.24
N GLY A 92 -19.64 -12.55 7.93
CA GLY A 92 -19.92 -11.25 7.30
C GLY A 92 -18.72 -10.29 7.25
N GLU A 93 -17.51 -10.80 7.48
CA GLU A 93 -16.27 -10.04 7.49
C GLU A 93 -15.65 -9.99 6.09
N ARG A 94 -14.68 -9.09 5.88
CA ARG A 94 -13.99 -8.89 4.60
C ARG A 94 -12.52 -9.26 4.72
N VAL A 95 -11.90 -9.59 3.58
CA VAL A 95 -10.51 -10.04 3.50
C VAL A 95 -9.74 -9.23 2.47
N LEU A 96 -8.52 -8.82 2.82
CA LEU A 96 -7.54 -8.29 1.88
C LEU A 96 -6.46 -9.34 1.61
N VAL A 97 -6.14 -9.55 0.35
CA VAL A 97 -5.06 -10.46 -0.07
C VAL A 97 -4.05 -9.68 -0.90
N THR A 98 -2.82 -9.61 -0.41
CA THR A 98 -1.72 -8.97 -1.14
C THR A 98 -0.79 -10.02 -1.74
N THR A 99 -0.39 -9.79 -2.99
CA THR A 99 0.50 -10.66 -3.75
C THR A 99 1.71 -9.87 -4.26
N LEU A 100 2.77 -10.55 -4.63
CA LEU A 100 3.98 -9.93 -5.15
C LEU A 100 3.84 -9.46 -6.60
N THR A 101 3.07 -10.19 -7.42
CA THR A 101 2.97 -9.94 -8.86
C THR A 101 1.53 -9.75 -9.32
N LYS A 102 1.35 -8.97 -10.40
CA LYS A 102 0.04 -8.78 -11.05
C LYS A 102 -0.55 -10.13 -11.49
N ARG A 103 0.27 -10.94 -12.14
CA ARG A 103 -0.16 -12.26 -12.65
C ARG A 103 -0.68 -13.15 -11.53
N MET A 104 0.03 -13.23 -10.43
CA MET A 104 -0.42 -14.02 -9.27
C MET A 104 -1.75 -13.52 -8.71
N ALA A 105 -1.95 -12.19 -8.67
CA ALA A 105 -3.22 -11.62 -8.22
C ALA A 105 -4.37 -11.95 -9.17
N GLU A 106 -4.13 -11.92 -10.47
CA GLU A 106 -5.10 -12.26 -11.51
C GLU A 106 -5.48 -13.74 -11.45
N ASP A 107 -4.48 -14.63 -11.48
CA ASP A 107 -4.66 -16.09 -11.42
C ASP A 107 -5.40 -16.49 -10.12
N LEU A 108 -5.07 -15.86 -9.00
CA LEU A 108 -5.72 -16.11 -7.72
C LEU A 108 -7.17 -15.63 -7.69
N ALA A 109 -7.46 -14.47 -8.27
CA ALA A 109 -8.83 -13.95 -8.34
C ALA A 109 -9.71 -14.82 -9.23
N GLU A 110 -9.19 -15.33 -10.35
CA GLU A 110 -9.87 -16.27 -11.22
C GLU A 110 -10.18 -17.57 -10.48
N TYR A 111 -9.17 -18.19 -9.88
CA TYR A 111 -9.35 -19.42 -9.09
C TYR A 111 -10.39 -19.27 -7.98
N TYR A 112 -10.30 -18.20 -7.18
CA TYR A 112 -11.25 -18.00 -6.08
C TYR A 112 -12.67 -17.71 -6.57
N SER A 113 -12.82 -17.05 -7.71
CA SER A 113 -14.15 -16.87 -8.35
C SER A 113 -14.74 -18.19 -8.81
N GLU A 114 -13.92 -19.09 -9.39
CA GLU A 114 -14.37 -20.44 -9.84
C GLU A 114 -14.85 -21.30 -8.66
N VAL A 115 -14.21 -21.19 -7.50
CA VAL A 115 -14.62 -21.91 -6.28
C VAL A 115 -15.70 -21.19 -5.46
N GLY A 116 -16.32 -20.15 -6.05
CA GLY A 116 -17.50 -19.48 -5.52
C GLY A 116 -17.24 -18.37 -4.51
N VAL A 117 -16.01 -17.85 -4.40
CA VAL A 117 -15.70 -16.68 -3.57
C VAL A 117 -16.00 -15.40 -4.34
N LYS A 118 -16.75 -14.48 -3.75
CA LYS A 118 -16.96 -13.14 -4.33
C LYS A 118 -15.72 -12.30 -4.12
N CYS A 119 -14.83 -12.29 -5.09
CA CYS A 119 -13.60 -11.52 -5.04
C CYS A 119 -13.49 -10.51 -6.17
N ARG A 120 -12.65 -9.48 -5.96
CA ARG A 120 -12.21 -8.55 -7.01
C ARG A 120 -10.70 -8.40 -6.98
N TYR A 121 -10.13 -8.24 -8.16
CA TYR A 121 -8.74 -7.87 -8.35
C TYR A 121 -8.60 -6.36 -8.50
N MET A 122 -7.58 -5.80 -7.85
CA MET A 122 -7.20 -4.40 -7.98
C MET A 122 -5.76 -4.27 -8.47
N HIS A 123 -5.58 -3.80 -9.71
CA HIS A 123 -4.25 -3.58 -10.28
C HIS A 123 -3.74 -2.15 -10.01
N SER A 124 -2.44 -1.94 -10.21
CA SER A 124 -1.76 -0.66 -9.88
C SER A 124 -2.14 0.51 -10.80
N GLU A 125 -2.75 0.24 -11.97
CA GLU A 125 -3.09 1.22 -13.00
C GLU A 125 -4.54 1.70 -12.94
N ILE A 126 -5.30 1.27 -11.93
CA ILE A 126 -6.68 1.71 -11.71
C ILE A 126 -6.70 3.20 -11.38
N GLU A 127 -7.60 3.92 -12.03
CA GLU A 127 -7.84 5.33 -11.76
C GLU A 127 -8.31 5.55 -10.31
N THR A 128 -7.98 6.72 -9.77
CA THR A 128 -8.28 7.04 -8.35
C THR A 128 -9.76 6.91 -8.03
N LEU A 129 -10.65 7.34 -8.92
CA LEU A 129 -12.09 7.26 -8.71
C LEU A 129 -12.60 5.82 -8.67
N GLU A 130 -12.07 4.97 -9.55
CA GLU A 130 -12.42 3.55 -9.58
C GLU A 130 -11.93 2.83 -8.33
N ARG A 131 -10.72 3.16 -7.85
CA ARG A 131 -10.19 2.65 -6.59
C ARG A 131 -11.10 2.97 -5.40
N VAL A 132 -11.58 4.21 -5.30
CA VAL A 132 -12.52 4.62 -4.25
C VAL A 132 -13.83 3.81 -4.35
N LYS A 133 -14.32 3.57 -5.56
CA LYS A 133 -15.51 2.74 -5.80
C LYS A 133 -15.29 1.30 -5.34
N ILE A 134 -14.17 0.67 -5.70
CA ILE A 134 -13.84 -0.70 -5.30
C ILE A 134 -13.81 -0.83 -3.76
N LEU A 135 -13.13 0.08 -3.07
CA LEU A 135 -13.07 0.07 -1.60
C LEU A 135 -14.45 0.29 -0.96
N ARG A 136 -15.27 1.16 -1.52
CA ARG A 136 -16.66 1.36 -1.09
C ARG A 136 -17.51 0.11 -1.28
N ASP A 137 -17.36 -0.57 -2.42
CA ASP A 137 -18.10 -1.78 -2.75
C ASP A 137 -17.69 -2.94 -1.82
N LEU A 138 -16.40 -3.07 -1.48
CA LEU A 138 -15.91 -4.02 -0.47
C LEU A 138 -16.57 -3.77 0.88
N ARG A 139 -16.58 -2.52 1.36
CA ARG A 139 -17.21 -2.14 2.62
C ARG A 139 -18.71 -2.44 2.64
N LYS A 140 -19.40 -2.25 1.52
CA LYS A 140 -20.82 -2.56 1.38
C LYS A 140 -21.13 -4.06 1.28
N GLY A 141 -20.12 -4.90 1.04
CA GLY A 141 -20.31 -6.34 0.88
C GLY A 141 -20.82 -6.75 -0.49
N GLU A 142 -20.62 -5.94 -1.51
CA GLU A 142 -20.87 -6.31 -2.90
C GLU A 142 -19.96 -7.48 -3.32
N PHE A 143 -18.79 -7.55 -2.71
CA PHE A 143 -17.86 -8.67 -2.75
C PHE A 143 -17.11 -8.78 -1.41
N ASP A 144 -16.46 -9.92 -1.16
CA ASP A 144 -15.93 -10.25 0.17
C ASP A 144 -14.40 -10.18 0.25
N VAL A 145 -13.70 -10.37 -0.86
CA VAL A 145 -12.25 -10.45 -0.91
C VAL A 145 -11.69 -9.48 -1.94
N LEU A 146 -10.76 -8.63 -1.52
CA LEU A 146 -9.99 -7.77 -2.42
C LEU A 146 -8.58 -8.31 -2.55
N ILE A 147 -8.18 -8.64 -3.79
CA ILE A 147 -6.87 -9.18 -4.14
C ILE A 147 -6.09 -8.13 -4.93
N GLY A 148 -4.82 -7.96 -4.66
CA GLY A 148 -3.99 -7.04 -5.46
C GLY A 148 -2.58 -6.88 -4.94
N ILE A 149 -1.83 -5.98 -5.59
CA ILE A 149 -0.46 -5.64 -5.25
C ILE A 149 -0.45 -4.35 -4.43
N ASN A 150 0.40 -4.29 -3.41
CA ASN A 150 0.57 -3.09 -2.59
C ASN A 150 -0.76 -2.53 -2.07
N LEU A 151 -1.67 -3.41 -1.65
CA LEU A 151 -2.96 -3.01 -1.09
C LEU A 151 -2.81 -2.28 0.25
N LEU A 152 -1.80 -2.68 1.02
CA LEU A 152 -1.53 -2.14 2.35
C LEU A 152 -0.80 -0.80 2.20
N ARG A 153 -1.56 0.28 2.26
CA ARG A 153 -1.03 1.65 2.26
C ARG A 153 -1.55 2.40 3.47
N GLU A 154 -0.78 3.35 3.94
CA GLU A 154 -1.23 4.32 4.94
C GLU A 154 -2.54 4.99 4.53
N GLY A 155 -3.41 5.26 5.49
CA GLY A 155 -4.68 5.94 5.27
C GLY A 155 -5.84 5.03 4.83
N LEU A 156 -5.70 3.70 4.86
CA LEU A 156 -6.82 2.78 4.74
C LEU A 156 -7.46 2.55 6.10
N ASP A 157 -8.74 2.87 6.20
CA ASP A 157 -9.59 2.56 7.35
C ASP A 157 -10.74 1.69 6.88
N LEU A 158 -10.62 0.38 7.10
CA LEU A 158 -11.55 -0.64 6.66
C LEU A 158 -11.95 -1.53 7.85
N PRO A 159 -12.83 -1.05 8.73
CA PRO A 159 -13.23 -1.78 9.95
C PRO A 159 -13.92 -3.11 9.65
N GLU A 160 -14.45 -3.29 8.45
CA GLU A 160 -15.08 -4.52 7.99
C GLU A 160 -14.07 -5.63 7.65
N VAL A 161 -12.79 -5.27 7.47
CA VAL A 161 -11.72 -6.22 7.14
C VAL A 161 -11.15 -6.80 8.44
N SER A 162 -11.27 -8.11 8.59
CA SER A 162 -10.77 -8.85 9.76
C SER A 162 -9.53 -9.70 9.46
N LEU A 163 -9.20 -9.89 8.19
CA LEU A 163 -8.02 -10.64 7.75
C LEU A 163 -7.27 -9.90 6.65
N VAL A 164 -5.97 -9.80 6.82
CA VAL A 164 -5.03 -9.39 5.79
C VAL A 164 -4.06 -10.54 5.54
N ALA A 165 -4.05 -11.08 4.33
CA ALA A 165 -3.14 -12.13 3.92
C ALA A 165 -2.04 -11.56 3.00
N ILE A 166 -0.80 -11.92 3.28
CA ILE A 166 0.36 -11.57 2.47
C ILE A 166 0.94 -12.89 1.96
N LEU A 167 0.84 -13.11 0.65
CA LEU A 167 1.36 -14.31 0.02
C LEU A 167 2.82 -14.13 -0.39
N ASP A 168 3.60 -15.21 -0.32
CA ASP A 168 5.03 -15.24 -0.66
C ASP A 168 5.84 -14.16 0.07
N ALA A 169 5.56 -13.96 1.36
CA ALA A 169 6.18 -12.92 2.18
C ALA A 169 7.67 -13.15 2.48
N ASP A 170 8.21 -14.29 2.07
CA ASP A 170 9.61 -14.71 2.22
C ASP A 170 10.51 -14.27 1.04
N GLN A 171 9.98 -13.62 0.01
CA GLN A 171 10.69 -13.20 -1.20
C GLN A 171 11.01 -11.70 -1.27
#